data_0dc4b646257850c44e7706172df3bcf9
#
_entry.id   0dc4b646257850c44e7706172df3bcf9
#
_cell.length_a   1.000
_cell.length_b   1.000
_cell.length_c   1.000
_cell.angle_alpha   90.00
_cell.angle_beta   90.00
_cell.angle_gamma   90.00
#
_symmetry.space_group_name_H-M   'P 1'
#
loop_
_entity.id
_entity.type
_entity.pdbx_description
1 polymer ?
#
loop_
_entity_poly.entity_id
_entity_poly.type
_entity_poly.pdbx_seq_one_letter_code
_entity_poly.pdbx_strand_id
1 'polypeptide(L)'
;PSPSSADGCRWRERPRQQHFVAPVEIAVPCGTVVRDQETDRVVADLFKDGERRVILRGGNGGFGNARFATPTRQAPNFAKPGEKTRPREFLLELKSIADVGLIGFPNVGKSTMLSVVTAAKPKIANYHFTTLQPNLGIARQDEYSFVLADIPGLVEGASQGVGLGHDFLRHVERTRMLIHVLDISGSEGRDPLEDFDAIMLELKQYGDLAKRPMLVAANKIDLPGSEENLLRLR
;
A
#
# COMPACT_ATOMS: atom_id res chain seq x y z
N PRO A 1 -61.19 2.93 -52.03
CA PRO A 1 -60.58 1.71 -51.57
C PRO A 1 -59.58 2.01 -50.47
N SER A 2 -59.99 1.66 -49.30
CA SER A 2 -59.18 1.79 -48.09
C SER A 2 -58.16 0.65 -48.03
N PRO A 3 -56.87 0.93 -47.61
CA PRO A 3 -55.97 -0.17 -47.34
C PRO A 3 -56.24 -0.71 -45.93
N SER A 4 -56.47 -2.01 -45.90
CA SER A 4 -56.58 -2.76 -44.64
C SER A 4 -55.31 -2.76 -43.87
N SER A 5 -55.37 -2.14 -42.67
CA SER A 5 -54.30 -2.23 -41.64
C SER A 5 -54.38 -3.59 -40.97
N ALA A 6 -53.50 -4.48 -41.36
CA ALA A 6 -53.17 -5.69 -40.63
C ALA A 6 -51.69 -5.80 -40.51
N ASP A 7 -51.05 -4.80 -39.90
CA ASP A 7 -49.69 -4.92 -39.36
C ASP A 7 -49.78 -5.32 -37.91
N GLY A 8 -49.90 -6.63 -37.72
CA GLY A 8 -49.70 -7.23 -36.41
C GLY A 8 -48.35 -6.87 -35.86
N CYS A 9 -48.36 -6.24 -34.68
CA CYS A 9 -47.15 -6.03 -33.85
C CYS A 9 -46.39 -7.36 -33.70
N ARG A 10 -45.47 -7.61 -34.61
CA ARG A 10 -44.43 -8.63 -34.37
C ARG A 10 -43.54 -8.15 -33.24
N TRP A 11 -43.86 -8.66 -32.07
CA TRP A 11 -42.90 -8.58 -30.96
C TRP A 11 -41.65 -9.37 -31.36
N ARG A 12 -40.64 -8.67 -31.87
CA ARG A 12 -39.31 -9.27 -32.01
C ARG A 12 -38.89 -9.68 -30.63
N GLU A 13 -38.73 -10.96 -30.40
CA GLU A 13 -38.02 -11.49 -29.25
C GLU A 13 -36.64 -10.87 -29.25
N ARG A 14 -36.45 -9.85 -28.41
CA ARG A 14 -35.12 -9.39 -28.12
C ARG A 14 -34.44 -10.52 -27.35
N PRO A 15 -33.24 -10.97 -27.79
CA PRO A 15 -32.52 -11.97 -27.04
C PRO A 15 -32.38 -11.48 -25.60
N ARG A 16 -32.56 -12.41 -24.67
CA ARG A 16 -32.44 -12.19 -23.21
C ARG A 16 -31.07 -11.64 -22.88
N GLN A 17 -30.86 -10.36 -23.01
CA GLN A 17 -29.69 -9.69 -22.46
C GLN A 17 -29.98 -9.53 -20.98
N GLN A 18 -29.48 -10.48 -20.18
CA GLN A 18 -29.18 -10.21 -18.81
C GLN A 18 -28.07 -9.15 -18.87
N HIS A 19 -28.39 -7.89 -18.62
CA HIS A 19 -27.40 -6.86 -18.46
C HIS A 19 -26.69 -7.13 -17.15
N PHE A 20 -25.72 -8.02 -17.17
CA PHE A 20 -24.69 -8.06 -16.16
C PHE A 20 -23.87 -6.78 -16.34
N VAL A 21 -24.06 -5.84 -15.44
CA VAL A 21 -23.13 -4.72 -15.34
C VAL A 21 -21.82 -5.33 -14.83
N ALA A 22 -20.76 -5.17 -15.60
CA ALA A 22 -19.44 -5.62 -15.19
C ALA A 22 -19.07 -4.94 -13.85
N PRO A 23 -18.38 -5.63 -12.94
CA PRO A 23 -17.91 -5.00 -11.73
C PRO A 23 -17.00 -3.82 -12.08
N VAL A 24 -17.14 -2.73 -11.33
CA VAL A 24 -16.24 -1.57 -11.44
C VAL A 24 -15.02 -1.88 -10.62
N GLU A 25 -13.86 -1.94 -11.26
CA GLU A 25 -12.56 -2.10 -10.61
C GLU A 25 -11.86 -0.73 -10.56
N ILE A 26 -11.41 -0.34 -9.37
CA ILE A 26 -10.66 0.89 -9.15
C ILE A 26 -9.25 0.48 -8.74
N ALA A 27 -8.26 0.82 -9.57
CA ALA A 27 -6.86 0.60 -9.23
C ALA A 27 -6.39 1.68 -8.26
N VAL A 28 -5.77 1.25 -7.16
CA VAL A 28 -5.22 2.11 -6.12
C VAL A 28 -3.78 1.70 -5.80
N PRO A 29 -2.91 2.61 -5.36
CA PRO A 29 -1.56 2.27 -4.92
C PRO A 29 -1.57 1.31 -3.71
N CYS A 30 -0.50 0.52 -3.56
CA CYS A 30 -0.30 -0.29 -2.36
C CYS A 30 -0.23 0.60 -1.11
N GLY A 31 -0.82 0.15 0.00
CA GLY A 31 -0.94 0.92 1.23
C GLY A 31 -2.17 1.82 1.29
N THR A 32 -3.12 1.66 0.36
CA THR A 32 -4.40 2.37 0.41
C THR A 32 -5.33 1.70 1.43
N VAL A 33 -5.78 2.48 2.39
CA VAL A 33 -6.82 2.09 3.36
C VAL A 33 -8.15 2.67 2.91
N VAL A 34 -9.15 1.83 2.83
CA VAL A 34 -10.53 2.21 2.50
C VAL A 34 -11.34 2.31 3.78
N ARG A 35 -11.86 3.49 4.06
CA ARG A 35 -12.69 3.77 5.23
C ARG A 35 -14.10 4.16 4.81
N ASP A 36 -15.09 3.60 5.47
CA ASP A 36 -16.49 3.99 5.28
C ASP A 36 -16.72 5.35 5.97
N GLN A 37 -17.17 6.36 5.22
CA GLN A 37 -17.31 7.72 5.72
C GLN A 37 -18.46 7.87 6.74
N GLU A 38 -19.50 7.04 6.65
CA GLU A 38 -20.62 7.09 7.60
C GLU A 38 -20.28 6.45 8.96
N THR A 39 -19.54 5.34 8.93
CA THR A 39 -19.26 4.55 10.14
C THR A 39 -17.87 4.75 10.71
N ASP A 40 -16.99 5.46 9.97
CA ASP A 40 -15.56 5.65 10.23
C ASP A 40 -14.78 4.34 10.40
N ARG A 41 -15.31 3.23 9.90
CA ARG A 41 -14.67 1.90 9.99
C ARG A 41 -13.78 1.63 8.80
N VAL A 42 -12.63 1.02 9.08
CA VAL A 42 -11.78 0.47 8.03
C VAL A 42 -12.46 -0.75 7.41
N VAL A 43 -12.76 -0.66 6.12
CA VAL A 43 -13.41 -1.72 5.34
C VAL A 43 -12.37 -2.61 4.67
N ALA A 44 -11.28 -2.01 4.20
CA ALA A 44 -10.16 -2.73 3.60
C ALA A 44 -8.85 -1.99 3.82
N ASP A 45 -7.77 -2.74 3.93
CA ASP A 45 -6.39 -2.26 3.90
C ASP A 45 -5.68 -3.03 2.78
N LEU A 46 -5.32 -2.34 1.70
CA LEU A 46 -4.76 -2.92 0.48
C LEU A 46 -3.25 -2.74 0.50
N PHE A 47 -2.58 -3.65 1.18
CA PHE A 47 -1.15 -3.58 1.41
C PHE A 47 -0.31 -4.33 0.36
N LYS A 48 -0.83 -5.46 -0.15
CA LYS A 48 -0.10 -6.34 -1.08
C LYS A 48 -0.35 -5.93 -2.53
N ASP A 49 0.69 -6.01 -3.36
CA ASP A 49 0.53 -5.81 -4.79
C ASP A 49 -0.41 -6.86 -5.40
N GLY A 50 -1.32 -6.39 -6.27
CA GLY A 50 -2.34 -7.24 -6.89
C GLY A 50 -3.47 -7.70 -5.96
N GLU A 51 -3.50 -7.25 -4.70
CA GLU A 51 -4.60 -7.58 -3.78
C GLU A 51 -5.92 -6.96 -4.27
N ARG A 52 -7.00 -7.76 -4.24
CA ARG A 52 -8.33 -7.32 -4.63
C ARG A 52 -9.31 -7.49 -3.49
N ARG A 53 -10.11 -6.48 -3.24
CA ARG A 53 -11.17 -6.50 -2.22
C ARG A 53 -12.50 -6.02 -2.78
N VAL A 54 -13.56 -6.74 -2.47
CA VAL A 54 -14.91 -6.31 -2.81
C VAL A 54 -15.41 -5.41 -1.69
N ILE A 55 -15.55 -4.13 -1.99
CA ILE A 55 -16.00 -3.11 -1.02
C ILE A 55 -17.53 -3.04 -0.96
N LEU A 56 -18.17 -3.10 -2.14
CA LEU A 56 -19.62 -3.05 -2.27
C LEU A 56 -20.12 -4.16 -3.19
N ARG A 57 -21.30 -4.67 -2.86
CA ARG A 57 -22.04 -5.57 -3.74
C ARG A 57 -23.25 -4.82 -4.28
N GLY A 58 -23.47 -4.91 -5.59
CA GLY A 58 -24.67 -4.40 -6.24
C GLY A 58 -25.92 -5.18 -5.82
N GLY A 59 -27.07 -4.58 -5.98
CA GLY A 59 -28.35 -5.24 -5.78
C GLY A 59 -28.63 -6.30 -6.85
N ASN A 60 -29.51 -7.22 -6.51
CA ASN A 60 -29.93 -8.25 -7.44
C ASN A 60 -30.71 -7.64 -8.61
N GLY A 61 -30.42 -8.11 -9.82
CA GLY A 61 -31.14 -7.70 -11.01
C GLY A 61 -32.62 -8.11 -10.93
N GLY A 62 -33.49 -7.35 -11.60
CA GLY A 62 -34.90 -7.66 -11.72
C GLY A 62 -35.15 -8.80 -12.72
N PHE A 63 -36.36 -9.30 -12.69
CA PHE A 63 -36.82 -10.32 -13.61
C PHE A 63 -37.88 -9.75 -14.54
N GLY A 64 -37.62 -9.81 -15.84
CA GLY A 64 -38.60 -9.46 -16.86
C GLY A 64 -39.78 -10.45 -16.90
N ASN A 65 -40.88 -10.04 -17.53
CA ASN A 65 -42.09 -10.82 -17.63
C ASN A 65 -41.89 -12.22 -18.25
N ALA A 66 -40.96 -12.38 -19.16
CA ALA A 66 -40.66 -13.66 -19.81
C ALA A 66 -40.25 -14.76 -18.81
N ARG A 67 -39.67 -14.40 -17.64
CA ARG A 67 -39.29 -15.37 -16.60
C ARG A 67 -40.51 -15.93 -15.86
N PHE A 68 -41.63 -15.24 -15.92
CA PHE A 68 -42.87 -15.63 -15.25
C PHE A 68 -43.90 -16.28 -16.23
N ALA A 69 -43.47 -16.53 -17.47
CA ALA A 69 -44.30 -17.23 -18.42
C ALA A 69 -44.50 -18.70 -18.04
N THR A 70 -45.74 -19.14 -18.05
CA THR A 70 -46.14 -20.54 -17.80
C THR A 70 -46.92 -21.07 -19.02
N PRO A 71 -47.10 -22.41 -19.17
CA PRO A 71 -47.88 -22.95 -20.28
C PRO A 71 -49.30 -22.38 -20.40
N THR A 72 -49.91 -22.02 -19.28
CA THR A 72 -51.25 -21.41 -19.21
C THR A 72 -51.25 -19.91 -19.34
N ARG A 73 -50.11 -19.23 -19.06
CA ARG A 73 -49.95 -17.77 -19.10
C ARG A 73 -48.68 -17.41 -19.85
N GLN A 74 -48.79 -17.40 -21.18
CA GLN A 74 -47.60 -17.20 -22.05
C GLN A 74 -47.07 -15.76 -22.08
N ALA A 75 -47.90 -14.76 -21.80
CA ALA A 75 -47.51 -13.34 -21.75
C ALA A 75 -47.97 -12.67 -20.45
N PRO A 76 -47.27 -12.86 -19.33
CA PRO A 76 -47.61 -12.19 -18.10
C PRO A 76 -47.32 -10.68 -18.19
N ASN A 77 -48.22 -9.86 -17.60
CA ASN A 77 -48.13 -8.39 -17.62
C ASN A 77 -47.36 -7.83 -16.40
N PHE A 78 -46.58 -8.64 -15.71
CA PHE A 78 -45.81 -8.19 -14.54
C PHE A 78 -44.34 -8.56 -14.66
N ALA A 79 -43.52 -7.78 -14.04
CA ALA A 79 -42.09 -7.96 -13.92
C ALA A 79 -41.67 -7.69 -12.48
N LYS A 80 -40.57 -8.27 -12.01
CA LYS A 80 -39.98 -7.97 -10.72
C LYS A 80 -38.86 -6.91 -10.94
N PRO A 81 -38.97 -5.72 -10.36
CA PRO A 81 -37.90 -4.73 -10.44
C PRO A 81 -36.64 -5.22 -9.75
N GLY A 82 -35.50 -4.70 -10.17
CA GLY A 82 -34.22 -4.94 -9.47
C GLY A 82 -34.17 -4.27 -8.11
N GLU A 83 -33.28 -4.77 -7.28
CA GLU A 83 -33.02 -4.23 -5.96
C GLU A 83 -32.19 -2.94 -6.08
N LYS A 84 -32.70 -1.86 -5.50
CA LYS A 84 -31.97 -0.60 -5.43
C LYS A 84 -31.07 -0.58 -4.20
N THR A 85 -29.79 -0.41 -4.40
CA THR A 85 -28.83 -0.22 -3.31
C THR A 85 -28.71 1.26 -2.95
N ARG A 86 -28.32 1.55 -1.72
CA ARG A 86 -28.04 2.92 -1.29
C ARG A 86 -26.63 3.32 -1.74
N PRO A 87 -26.43 4.56 -2.20
CA PRO A 87 -25.09 5.08 -2.43
C PRO A 87 -24.35 5.13 -1.09
N ARG A 88 -23.04 4.85 -1.11
CA ARG A 88 -22.14 4.96 0.03
C ARG A 88 -20.90 5.73 -0.38
N GLU A 89 -20.36 6.50 0.54
CA GLU A 89 -19.14 7.26 0.35
C GLU A 89 -18.00 6.59 1.12
N PHE A 90 -16.86 6.43 0.45
CA PHE A 90 -15.65 5.86 1.02
C PHE A 90 -14.50 6.84 0.91
N LEU A 91 -13.78 6.99 2.00
CA LEU A 91 -12.53 7.73 2.04
C LEU A 91 -11.38 6.76 1.72
N LEU A 92 -10.60 7.12 0.70
CA LEU A 92 -9.39 6.38 0.31
C LEU A 92 -8.19 7.13 0.88
N GLU A 93 -7.55 6.56 1.89
CA GLU A 93 -6.35 7.11 2.50
C GLU A 93 -5.12 6.33 2.02
N LEU A 94 -4.19 7.02 1.37
CA LEU A 94 -2.89 6.43 1.06
C LEU A 94 -1.98 6.55 2.29
N LYS A 95 -1.71 5.42 2.93
CA LYS A 95 -0.83 5.33 4.10
C LYS A 95 0.58 4.79 3.73
N SER A 96 1.05 5.01 2.54
CA SER A 96 2.45 4.79 2.18
C SER A 96 3.29 5.94 2.73
N ILE A 97 4.36 5.62 3.44
CA ILE A 97 5.28 6.65 3.96
C ILE A 97 6.38 6.91 2.95
N ALA A 98 6.97 5.84 2.40
CA ALA A 98 8.05 5.91 1.44
C ALA A 98 8.17 4.61 0.65
N ASP A 99 8.81 4.68 -0.50
CA ASP A 99 9.18 3.49 -1.27
C ASP A 99 10.37 2.78 -0.64
N VAL A 100 11.32 3.55 -0.11
CA VAL A 100 12.56 3.07 0.50
C VAL A 100 12.73 3.65 1.90
N GLY A 101 12.95 2.78 2.89
CA GLY A 101 13.28 3.17 4.27
C GLY A 101 14.77 3.09 4.53
N LEU A 102 15.39 4.16 5.05
CA LEU A 102 16.76 4.14 5.55
C LEU A 102 16.75 3.72 7.02
N ILE A 103 17.47 2.67 7.33
CA ILE A 103 17.61 2.12 8.67
C ILE A 103 19.10 2.09 9.07
N GLY A 104 19.39 2.10 10.33
CA GLY A 104 20.77 2.06 10.85
C GLY A 104 20.89 2.80 12.17
N PHE A 105 22.01 2.61 12.85
CA PHE A 105 22.32 3.27 14.10
C PHE A 105 22.37 4.80 13.99
N PRO A 106 22.30 5.56 15.07
CA PRO A 106 22.58 7.00 15.07
C PRO A 106 23.97 7.27 14.49
N ASN A 107 24.16 8.43 13.88
CA ASN A 107 25.43 8.93 13.34
C ASN A 107 26.09 8.09 12.22
N VAL A 108 25.46 7.04 11.72
CA VAL A 108 25.99 6.26 10.57
C VAL A 108 25.88 7.00 9.25
N GLY A 109 25.17 8.14 9.20
CA GLY A 109 25.07 9.01 8.03
C GLY A 109 23.78 8.88 7.23
N LYS A 110 22.70 8.33 7.79
CA LYS A 110 21.38 8.20 7.11
C LYS A 110 20.86 9.54 6.57
N SER A 111 20.79 10.55 7.42
CA SER A 111 20.27 11.87 7.05
C SER A 111 21.19 12.59 6.04
N THR A 112 22.51 12.37 6.15
CA THR A 112 23.46 12.86 5.15
C THR A 112 23.23 12.20 3.80
N MET A 113 23.11 10.88 3.78
CA MET A 113 22.79 10.12 2.57
C MET A 113 21.48 10.60 1.96
N LEU A 114 20.43 10.77 2.77
CA LEU A 114 19.16 11.31 2.32
C LEU A 114 19.33 12.69 1.66
N SER A 115 20.08 13.60 2.27
CA SER A 115 20.29 14.96 1.76
C SER A 115 21.07 14.99 0.43
N VAL A 116 21.97 14.05 0.22
CA VAL A 116 22.80 13.98 -1.01
C VAL A 116 22.04 13.35 -2.16
N VAL A 117 21.26 12.29 -1.89
CA VAL A 117 20.56 11.52 -2.92
C VAL A 117 19.26 12.21 -3.37
N THR A 118 18.71 13.12 -2.56
CA THR A 118 17.44 13.76 -2.88
C THR A 118 17.62 15.08 -3.63
N ALA A 119 16.77 15.29 -4.63
CA ALA A 119 16.83 16.47 -5.52
C ALA A 119 16.44 17.79 -4.81
N ALA A 120 15.81 17.71 -3.65
CA ALA A 120 15.39 18.86 -2.84
C ALA A 120 15.73 18.60 -1.38
N LYS A 121 15.84 19.68 -0.57
CA LYS A 121 16.06 19.52 0.88
C LYS A 121 15.00 18.59 1.47
N PRO A 122 15.41 17.59 2.26
CA PRO A 122 14.49 16.69 2.94
C PRO A 122 13.47 17.49 3.75
N LYS A 123 12.22 17.07 3.71
CA LYS A 123 11.13 17.68 4.48
C LYS A 123 10.76 16.79 5.64
N ILE A 124 10.60 17.39 6.80
CA ILE A 124 10.01 16.73 7.96
C ILE A 124 8.53 16.56 7.67
N ALA A 125 8.04 15.33 7.69
CA ALA A 125 6.64 15.05 7.47
C ALA A 125 5.94 14.80 8.80
N ASN A 126 4.89 15.59 9.08
CA ASN A 126 4.02 15.41 10.23
C ASN A 126 2.88 14.47 9.84
N TYR A 127 3.03 13.20 10.15
CA TYR A 127 1.93 12.26 10.01
C TYR A 127 1.18 12.17 11.35
N HIS A 128 -0.13 12.36 11.34
CA HIS A 128 -0.97 12.32 12.55
C HIS A 128 -0.94 10.99 13.32
N PHE A 129 -0.34 9.97 12.72
CA PHE A 129 -0.23 8.63 13.27
C PHE A 129 1.21 8.26 13.67
N THR A 130 2.16 9.23 13.68
CA THR A 130 3.56 8.99 14.04
C THR A 130 3.94 9.79 15.28
N THR A 131 4.54 9.13 16.26
CA THR A 131 5.19 9.80 17.40
C THR A 131 6.55 10.36 17.02
N LEU A 132 7.19 9.79 15.97
CA LEU A 132 8.46 10.22 15.41
C LEU A 132 8.23 10.82 14.02
N GLN A 133 8.88 11.91 13.72
CA GLN A 133 8.76 12.63 12.46
C GLN A 133 9.85 12.14 11.49
N PRO A 134 9.51 11.33 10.47
CA PRO A 134 10.48 10.89 9.48
C PRO A 134 10.90 12.06 8.58
N ASN A 135 12.18 12.11 8.23
CA ASN A 135 12.65 12.98 7.18
C ASN A 135 12.43 12.31 5.84
N LEU A 136 11.70 12.98 4.96
CA LEU A 136 11.41 12.47 3.62
C LEU A 136 12.19 13.22 2.55
N GLY A 137 12.65 12.48 1.57
CA GLY A 137 13.29 13.03 0.39
C GLY A 137 12.84 12.30 -0.88
N ILE A 138 12.80 13.00 -2.00
CA ILE A 138 12.49 12.44 -3.31
C ILE A 138 13.77 12.29 -4.08
N ALA A 139 14.18 11.05 -4.34
CA ALA A 139 15.26 10.75 -5.25
C ALA A 139 14.72 10.62 -6.68
N ARG A 140 15.47 11.11 -7.64
CA ARG A 140 15.14 11.02 -9.05
C ARG A 140 16.32 10.43 -9.81
N GLN A 141 16.02 9.45 -10.64
CA GLN A 141 16.96 8.87 -11.58
C GLN A 141 16.24 8.70 -12.90
N ASP A 142 16.68 9.44 -13.91
CA ASP A 142 16.06 9.50 -15.23
C ASP A 142 14.56 9.84 -15.14
N GLU A 143 13.71 8.97 -15.63
CA GLU A 143 12.25 9.12 -15.58
C GLU A 143 11.62 8.58 -14.29
N TYR A 144 12.40 7.93 -13.43
CA TYR A 144 11.91 7.33 -12.20
C TYR A 144 12.10 8.28 -11.01
N SER A 145 11.09 8.34 -10.17
CA SER A 145 11.16 9.03 -8.88
C SER A 145 10.62 8.14 -7.78
N PHE A 146 11.29 8.12 -6.64
CA PHE A 146 10.88 7.35 -5.49
C PHE A 146 11.14 8.14 -4.20
N VAL A 147 10.34 7.85 -3.19
CA VAL A 147 10.40 8.52 -1.89
C VAL A 147 11.29 7.71 -0.95
N LEU A 148 12.32 8.36 -0.39
CA LEU A 148 13.11 7.81 0.71
C LEU A 148 12.63 8.41 2.03
N ALA A 149 12.59 7.58 3.07
CA ALA A 149 12.36 8.01 4.44
C ALA A 149 13.57 7.69 5.31
N ASP A 150 14.12 8.67 6.00
CA ASP A 150 15.00 8.43 7.13
C ASP A 150 14.13 8.08 8.33
N ILE A 151 14.25 6.84 8.78
CA ILE A 151 13.43 6.28 9.84
C ILE A 151 14.26 6.32 11.13
N PRO A 152 14.09 7.37 11.97
CA PRO A 152 14.81 7.48 13.24
C PRO A 152 14.28 6.45 14.24
N GLY A 153 15.13 5.99 15.13
CA GLY A 153 14.69 5.26 16.34
C GLY A 153 14.67 3.73 16.26
N LEU A 154 15.22 3.10 15.21
CA LEU A 154 15.34 1.64 15.18
C LEU A 154 16.28 1.10 16.29
N VAL A 155 17.12 1.91 16.87
CA VAL A 155 18.17 1.41 17.77
C VAL A 155 18.30 2.18 19.09
N GLU A 156 17.66 3.35 19.23
CA GLU A 156 17.78 4.13 20.47
C GLU A 156 17.12 3.47 21.70
N GLY A 157 16.27 2.45 21.48
CA GLY A 157 15.57 1.73 22.55
C GLY A 157 16.02 0.28 22.78
N ALA A 158 16.68 -0.35 21.80
CA ALA A 158 17.06 -1.76 21.89
C ALA A 158 18.07 -2.04 23.00
N SER A 159 19.02 -1.12 23.25
CA SER A 159 19.99 -1.24 24.31
C SER A 159 19.45 -0.97 25.73
N GLN A 160 18.25 -0.38 25.83
CA GLN A 160 17.63 0.00 27.11
C GLN A 160 16.40 -0.85 27.47
N GLY A 161 16.07 -1.88 26.68
CA GLY A 161 14.91 -2.75 26.95
C GLY A 161 13.55 -2.07 26.75
N VAL A 162 13.52 -0.83 26.28
CA VAL A 162 12.32 -0.13 25.87
C VAL A 162 12.15 -0.41 24.37
N GLY A 163 11.44 -1.48 24.05
CA GLY A 163 11.17 -1.86 22.65
C GLY A 163 10.62 -0.67 21.87
N LEU A 164 11.06 -0.55 20.65
CA LEU A 164 10.53 0.42 19.68
C LEU A 164 9.00 0.32 19.64
N GLY A 165 8.35 1.46 19.76
CA GLY A 165 6.90 1.50 19.77
C GLY A 165 6.33 0.82 18.53
N HIS A 166 5.29 0.00 18.69
CA HIS A 166 4.56 -0.66 17.61
C HIS A 166 4.17 0.30 16.47
N ASP A 167 4.08 1.58 16.76
CA ASP A 167 3.73 2.60 15.79
C ASP A 167 4.84 2.86 14.77
N PHE A 168 6.11 2.85 15.20
CA PHE A 168 7.26 2.99 14.30
C PHE A 168 7.35 1.83 13.30
N LEU A 169 7.13 0.62 13.77
CA LEU A 169 7.20 -0.58 12.94
C LEU A 169 6.14 -0.60 11.86
N ARG A 170 4.94 -0.11 12.14
CA ARG A 170 3.91 0.12 11.13
C ARG A 170 4.37 1.06 10.02
N HIS A 171 5.35 1.90 10.26
CA HIS A 171 5.89 2.83 9.26
C HIS A 171 6.89 2.14 8.37
N VAL A 172 7.77 1.32 8.97
CA VAL A 172 8.69 0.47 8.23
C VAL A 172 7.92 -0.56 7.41
N GLU A 173 6.84 -1.12 7.95
CA GLU A 173 5.93 -2.02 7.22
C GLU A 173 5.37 -1.42 5.93
N ARG A 174 5.37 -0.11 5.79
CA ARG A 174 4.82 0.62 4.63
C ARG A 174 5.88 1.09 3.65
N THR A 175 7.09 0.59 3.77
CA THR A 175 8.15 0.75 2.78
C THR A 175 8.24 -0.50 1.91
N ARG A 176 8.63 -0.35 0.64
CA ARG A 176 8.80 -1.47 -0.29
C ARG A 176 10.15 -2.16 -0.12
N MET A 177 11.16 -1.39 0.23
CA MET A 177 12.56 -1.80 0.32
C MET A 177 13.21 -1.09 1.51
N LEU A 178 14.23 -1.71 2.07
CA LEU A 178 15.05 -1.13 3.13
C LEU A 178 16.48 -0.91 2.64
N ILE A 179 17.10 0.19 3.05
CA ILE A 179 18.55 0.40 2.93
C ILE A 179 19.10 0.46 4.35
N HIS A 180 19.90 -0.54 4.70
CA HIS A 180 20.62 -0.58 5.96
C HIS A 180 21.94 0.14 5.80
N VAL A 181 22.06 1.31 6.42
CA VAL A 181 23.26 2.14 6.39
C VAL A 181 24.15 1.78 7.59
N LEU A 182 25.37 1.34 7.30
CA LEU A 182 26.37 0.94 8.30
C LEU A 182 27.56 1.91 8.29
N ASP A 183 28.03 2.29 9.45
CA ASP A 183 29.34 2.95 9.61
C ASP A 183 30.43 1.88 9.59
N ILE A 184 31.00 1.64 8.41
CA ILE A 184 32.00 0.58 8.23
C ILE A 184 33.34 0.91 8.88
N SER A 185 33.59 2.17 9.23
CA SER A 185 34.82 2.59 9.89
C SER A 185 34.87 2.24 11.37
N GLY A 186 33.72 2.02 12.01
CA GLY A 186 33.62 1.83 13.45
C GLY A 186 34.01 3.11 14.24
N SER A 187 33.84 4.31 13.62
CA SER A 187 34.26 5.59 14.23
C SER A 187 33.59 5.89 15.56
N GLU A 188 32.46 5.28 15.85
CA GLU A 188 31.71 5.40 17.11
C GLU A 188 32.17 4.36 18.16
N GLY A 189 33.23 3.58 17.90
CA GLY A 189 33.75 2.57 18.80
C GLY A 189 32.92 1.28 18.84
N ARG A 190 32.03 1.06 17.83
CA ARG A 190 31.21 -0.13 17.66
C ARG A 190 31.71 -0.97 16.51
N ASP A 191 31.55 -2.30 16.59
CA ASP A 191 31.86 -3.21 15.48
C ASP A 191 30.70 -3.15 14.46
N PRO A 192 30.97 -2.81 13.19
CA PRO A 192 29.93 -2.78 12.14
C PRO A 192 29.16 -4.08 11.96
N LEU A 193 29.79 -5.22 12.22
CA LEU A 193 29.13 -6.52 12.12
C LEU A 193 28.14 -6.75 13.27
N GLU A 194 28.52 -6.36 14.49
CA GLU A 194 27.61 -6.41 15.63
C GLU A 194 26.41 -5.47 15.43
N ASP A 195 26.65 -4.27 14.89
CA ASP A 195 25.59 -3.31 14.53
C ASP A 195 24.65 -3.91 13.46
N PHE A 196 25.19 -4.60 12.46
CA PHE A 196 24.39 -5.30 11.45
C PHE A 196 23.51 -6.38 12.05
N ASP A 197 24.11 -7.25 12.86
CA ASP A 197 23.42 -8.38 13.48
C ASP A 197 22.34 -7.91 14.46
N ALA A 198 22.60 -6.84 15.22
CA ALA A 198 21.63 -6.25 16.14
C ALA A 198 20.37 -5.78 15.41
N ILE A 199 20.53 -5.05 14.30
CA ILE A 199 19.39 -4.59 13.49
C ILE A 199 18.67 -5.76 12.83
N MET A 200 19.41 -6.75 12.32
CA MET A 200 18.79 -7.93 11.72
C MET A 200 18.01 -8.75 12.74
N LEU A 201 18.49 -8.85 13.97
CA LEU A 201 17.78 -9.53 15.05
C LEU A 201 16.50 -8.78 15.40
N GLU A 202 16.56 -7.45 15.47
CA GLU A 202 15.39 -6.62 15.74
C GLU A 202 14.33 -6.75 14.62
N LEU A 203 14.73 -6.66 13.37
CA LEU A 203 13.83 -6.85 12.24
C LEU A 203 13.16 -8.24 12.23
N LYS A 204 13.88 -9.29 12.65
CA LYS A 204 13.35 -10.65 12.75
C LYS A 204 12.26 -10.79 13.80
N GLN A 205 12.31 -10.02 14.88
CA GLN A 205 11.28 -10.03 15.92
C GLN A 205 9.93 -9.50 15.39
N TYR A 206 9.96 -8.74 14.30
CA TYR A 206 8.78 -8.11 13.71
C TYR A 206 8.30 -8.80 12.41
N GLY A 207 8.52 -10.08 12.29
CA GLY A 207 7.89 -10.97 11.32
C GLY A 207 8.22 -10.64 9.86
N ASP A 208 7.31 -9.98 9.15
CA ASP A 208 7.43 -9.79 7.69
C ASP A 208 8.49 -8.76 7.27
N LEU A 209 9.00 -7.95 8.18
CA LEU A 209 10.02 -6.95 7.87
C LEU A 209 11.37 -7.57 7.46
N ALA A 210 11.74 -8.67 8.09
CA ALA A 210 12.97 -9.39 7.75
C ALA A 210 12.95 -10.04 6.35
N LYS A 211 11.77 -10.21 5.77
CA LYS A 211 11.59 -10.79 4.43
C LYS A 211 11.65 -9.76 3.30
N ARG A 212 11.72 -8.47 3.64
CA ARG A 212 11.75 -7.42 2.63
C ARG A 212 13.08 -7.35 1.92
N PRO A 213 13.09 -6.95 0.64
CA PRO A 213 14.31 -6.64 -0.06
C PRO A 213 15.11 -5.60 0.74
N MET A 214 16.35 -5.91 1.05
CA MET A 214 17.23 -5.02 1.80
C MET A 214 18.57 -4.88 1.07
N LEU A 215 19.03 -3.64 0.98
CA LEU A 215 20.36 -3.28 0.49
C LEU A 215 21.19 -2.82 1.68
N VAL A 216 22.42 -3.26 1.76
CA VAL A 216 23.39 -2.80 2.77
C VAL A 216 24.26 -1.74 2.15
N ALA A 217 24.29 -0.56 2.76
CA ALA A 217 25.12 0.56 2.35
C ALA A 217 26.25 0.77 3.37
N ALA A 218 27.46 0.37 3.01
CA ALA A 218 28.67 0.63 3.78
C ALA A 218 29.06 2.10 3.61
N ASN A 219 28.88 2.90 4.65
CA ASN A 219 29.20 4.32 4.68
C ASN A 219 30.52 4.60 5.41
N LYS A 220 31.10 5.79 5.22
CA LYS A 220 32.35 6.25 5.82
C LYS A 220 33.56 5.38 5.41
N ILE A 221 33.56 4.90 4.19
CA ILE A 221 34.64 4.05 3.63
C ILE A 221 35.98 4.81 3.50
N ASP A 222 35.94 6.13 3.53
CA ASP A 222 37.07 7.04 3.50
C ASP A 222 37.84 7.11 4.80
N LEU A 223 37.33 6.55 5.90
CA LEU A 223 37.96 6.58 7.18
C LEU A 223 38.89 5.36 7.42
N PRO A 224 39.95 5.51 8.26
CA PRO A 224 40.84 4.40 8.58
C PRO A 224 40.11 3.19 9.19
N GLY A 225 40.52 1.98 8.83
CA GLY A 225 39.94 0.72 9.34
C GLY A 225 38.71 0.23 8.53
N SER A 226 38.20 1.04 7.64
CA SER A 226 37.01 0.69 6.84
C SER A 226 37.23 -0.46 5.88
N GLU A 227 38.41 -0.58 5.28
CA GLU A 227 38.72 -1.66 4.30
C GLU A 227 38.67 -3.04 4.92
N GLU A 228 39.24 -3.20 6.13
CA GLU A 228 39.23 -4.46 6.87
C GLU A 228 37.81 -4.88 7.23
N ASN A 229 37.03 -3.96 7.77
CA ASN A 229 35.64 -4.22 8.13
C ASN A 229 34.76 -4.50 6.90
N LEU A 230 35.03 -3.85 5.76
CA LEU A 230 34.31 -4.11 4.51
C LEU A 230 34.59 -5.55 3.99
N LEU A 231 35.82 -6.04 4.15
CA LEU A 231 36.15 -7.42 3.81
C LEU A 231 35.48 -8.44 4.72
N ARG A 232 35.30 -8.11 5.99
CA ARG A 232 34.57 -8.95 6.97
C ARG A 232 33.06 -8.97 6.70
N LEU A 233 32.50 -7.93 6.12
CA LEU A 233 31.09 -7.82 5.81
C LEU A 233 30.67 -8.56 4.52
N ARG A 234 31.59 -8.84 3.61
CA ARG A 234 31.39 -9.60 2.36
C ARG A 234 31.31 -11.09 2.58
#